data_75924e26b0d1c6a52e7cabc406667ae9
#
_entry.id   75924e26b0d1c6a52e7cabc406667ae9
#
_cell.length_a   1.000
_cell.length_b   1.000
_cell.length_c   1.000
_cell.angle_alpha   90.00
_cell.angle_beta   90.00
_cell.angle_gamma   90.00
#
_symmetry.space_group_name_H-M   'P 1'
#
loop_
_entity.id
_entity.type
_entity.pdbx_description
1 polymer ?
#
loop_
_entity_poly.entity_id
_entity_poly.type
_entity_poly.pdbx_seq_one_letter_code
_entity_poly.pdbx_strand_id
1 'polypeptide(L)'
;MDTPTRSTADLTDQLLAEVAQFIDPLPSAFDRAIRAVPRHLFLPPLIWPRDRNGGHRPCDRATAPDEWLSAAYSDAPLVTQFTDGLPTSSASMPSVVLRMLALAGLDRKPDTGRVLELGAGTGFNAALLCQLCGDQAVTTVELDPTLAAEAERNLKAVGHTPKVVRGDARAGWSAGAPYERVIASFSVDRVPSAWLEQTEPGGLIVTPWHSAWCGGYGTLVLTTTPDGGGEGRFHSFASFMPMRGSAPSTAADSGDK
;
A
#
# COMPACT_ATOMS: atom_id res chain seq x y z
N MET A 1 -1.36 39.35 -0.33
CA MET A 1 -2.66 38.66 -0.47
C MET A 1 -2.44 37.26 0.07
N ASP A 2 -2.91 37.00 1.30
CA ASP A 2 -2.84 35.67 1.88
C ASP A 2 -3.73 34.75 1.05
N THR A 3 -3.14 33.77 0.40
CA THR A 3 -3.92 32.70 -0.23
C THR A 3 -4.61 31.95 0.89
N PRO A 4 -5.94 31.77 0.86
CA PRO A 4 -6.63 31.07 1.93
C PRO A 4 -6.07 29.65 2.04
N THR A 5 -5.67 29.27 3.25
CA THR A 5 -5.21 27.91 3.57
C THR A 5 -6.33 26.94 3.18
N ARG A 6 -6.09 26.04 2.23
CA ARG A 6 -7.08 25.04 1.79
C ARG A 6 -7.45 24.14 2.96
N SER A 7 -8.74 23.87 3.11
CA SER A 7 -9.20 22.90 4.11
C SER A 7 -8.80 21.47 3.72
N THR A 8 -8.72 20.58 4.69
CA THR A 8 -8.48 19.15 4.41
C THR A 8 -9.60 18.53 3.58
N ALA A 9 -10.82 19.06 3.66
CA ALA A 9 -11.95 18.64 2.84
C ALA A 9 -11.72 19.00 1.37
N ASP A 10 -11.31 20.25 1.06
CA ASP A 10 -10.99 20.66 -0.32
C ASP A 10 -9.83 19.86 -0.92
N LEU A 11 -8.82 19.56 -0.10
CA LEU A 11 -7.69 18.72 -0.51
C LEU A 11 -8.10 17.26 -0.76
N THR A 12 -9.03 16.73 0.03
CA THR A 12 -9.60 15.39 -0.19
C THR A 12 -10.41 15.35 -1.48
N ASP A 13 -11.21 16.36 -1.77
CA ASP A 13 -11.98 16.47 -3.02
C ASP A 13 -11.04 16.54 -4.24
N GLN A 14 -9.95 17.30 -4.12
CA GLN A 14 -8.91 17.34 -5.16
C GLN A 14 -8.28 15.96 -5.37
N LEU A 15 -7.86 15.27 -4.30
CA LEU A 15 -7.30 13.94 -4.38
C LEU A 15 -8.25 12.95 -5.04
N LEU A 16 -9.55 12.98 -4.68
CA LEU A 16 -10.55 12.11 -5.29
C LEU A 16 -10.75 12.41 -6.77
N ALA A 17 -10.68 13.67 -7.18
CA ALA A 17 -10.73 14.06 -8.60
C ALA A 17 -9.50 13.58 -9.38
N GLU A 18 -8.31 13.58 -8.77
CA GLU A 18 -7.09 13.01 -9.36
C GLU A 18 -7.21 11.49 -9.50
N VAL A 19 -7.64 10.80 -8.44
CA VAL A 19 -7.85 9.34 -8.44
C VAL A 19 -8.88 8.90 -9.48
N ALA A 20 -9.96 9.68 -9.65
CA ALA A 20 -11.00 9.38 -10.64
C ALA A 20 -10.49 9.38 -12.10
N GLN A 21 -9.34 9.99 -12.39
CA GLN A 21 -8.71 9.92 -13.72
C GLN A 21 -8.13 8.54 -14.02
N PHE A 22 -7.89 7.72 -12.99
CA PHE A 22 -7.33 6.37 -13.11
C PHE A 22 -8.34 5.26 -12.81
N ILE A 23 -9.42 5.59 -12.08
CA ILE A 23 -10.49 4.64 -11.69
C ILE A 23 -11.83 5.31 -12.01
N ASP A 24 -12.35 5.06 -13.20
CA ASP A 24 -13.62 5.64 -13.67
C ASP A 24 -14.62 4.53 -14.05
N PRO A 25 -15.82 4.51 -13.44
CA PRO A 25 -16.24 5.34 -12.31
C PRO A 25 -15.55 4.96 -11.00
N LEU A 26 -15.25 5.96 -10.15
CA LEU A 26 -14.74 5.71 -8.81
C LEU A 26 -15.84 5.07 -7.96
N PRO A 27 -15.62 3.84 -7.41
CA PRO A 27 -16.60 3.18 -6.57
C PRO A 27 -16.93 4.01 -5.31
N SER A 28 -18.22 4.12 -4.98
CA SER A 28 -18.68 4.91 -3.82
C SER A 28 -18.10 4.41 -2.49
N ALA A 29 -17.73 3.13 -2.39
CA ALA A 29 -17.05 2.57 -1.23
C ALA A 29 -15.67 3.19 -1.04
N PHE A 30 -14.91 3.39 -2.13
CA PHE A 30 -13.60 4.01 -2.09
C PHE A 30 -13.66 5.51 -1.81
N ASP A 31 -14.62 6.23 -2.40
CA ASP A 31 -14.87 7.64 -2.06
C ASP A 31 -15.09 7.80 -0.55
N ARG A 32 -16.00 7.01 0.02
CA ARG A 32 -16.28 7.04 1.47
C ARG A 32 -15.04 6.68 2.30
N ALA A 33 -14.27 5.67 1.89
CA ALA A 33 -13.09 5.25 2.63
C ALA A 33 -12.00 6.34 2.65
N ILE A 34 -11.71 6.97 1.52
CA ILE A 34 -10.74 8.10 1.44
C ILE A 34 -11.19 9.28 2.29
N ARG A 35 -12.50 9.61 2.29
CA ARG A 35 -13.05 10.70 3.13
C ARG A 35 -12.98 10.40 4.61
N ALA A 36 -13.16 9.14 4.99
CA ALA A 36 -13.13 8.69 6.39
C ALA A 36 -11.71 8.54 6.94
N VAL A 37 -10.70 8.38 6.06
CA VAL A 37 -9.30 8.12 6.44
C VAL A 37 -8.42 9.30 6.00
N PRO A 38 -8.22 10.33 6.84
CA PRO A 38 -7.41 11.51 6.51
C PRO A 38 -5.93 11.13 6.33
N ARG A 39 -5.44 11.09 5.08
CA ARG A 39 -4.10 10.57 4.74
C ARG A 39 -2.97 11.25 5.52
N HIS A 40 -3.09 12.56 5.79
CA HIS A 40 -2.09 13.33 6.50
C HIS A 40 -1.82 12.83 7.94
N LEU A 41 -2.78 12.15 8.58
CA LEU A 41 -2.62 11.59 9.92
C LEU A 41 -1.71 10.33 9.94
N PHE A 42 -1.42 9.78 8.79
CA PHE A 42 -0.55 8.60 8.61
C PHE A 42 0.87 8.98 8.15
N LEU A 43 1.16 10.26 8.00
CA LEU A 43 2.46 10.70 7.50
C LEU A 43 3.33 11.25 8.64
N PRO A 44 4.62 10.92 8.66
CA PRO A 44 5.56 11.51 9.61
C PRO A 44 5.74 13.02 9.33
N PRO A 45 6.23 13.80 10.30
CA PRO A 45 6.50 15.23 10.10
C PRO A 45 7.41 15.51 8.90
N LEU A 46 8.37 14.65 8.64
CA LEU A 46 9.29 14.76 7.51
C LEU A 46 8.93 13.69 6.46
N ILE A 47 8.63 14.14 5.26
CA ILE A 47 8.36 13.30 4.08
C ILE A 47 9.26 13.71 2.93
N TRP A 48 9.38 12.86 1.91
CA TRP A 48 10.19 13.15 0.73
C TRP A 48 9.34 12.90 -0.54
N PRO A 49 8.62 13.94 -0.99
CA PRO A 49 8.00 13.94 -2.31
C PRO A 49 9.03 13.79 -3.41
N ARG A 50 8.63 13.22 -4.55
CA ARG A 50 9.47 13.16 -5.75
C ARG A 50 9.62 14.56 -6.35
N ASP A 51 10.84 14.94 -6.68
CA ASP A 51 11.12 16.19 -7.40
C ASP A 51 10.98 16.03 -8.93
N ARG A 52 11.11 17.14 -9.66
CA ARG A 52 10.98 17.16 -11.14
C ARG A 52 12.11 16.40 -11.86
N ASN A 53 13.21 16.14 -11.18
CA ASN A 53 14.37 15.43 -11.72
C ASN A 53 14.34 13.93 -11.37
N GLY A 54 13.26 13.47 -10.72
CA GLY A 54 13.10 12.08 -10.29
C GLY A 54 13.77 11.74 -8.95
N GLY A 55 14.43 12.71 -8.30
CA GLY A 55 14.96 12.60 -6.95
C GLY A 55 13.88 12.74 -5.86
N HIS A 56 14.33 12.77 -4.61
CA HIS A 56 13.45 12.98 -3.47
C HIS A 56 13.91 14.23 -2.70
N ARG A 57 12.99 15.15 -2.45
CA ARG A 57 13.26 16.39 -1.72
C ARG A 57 12.62 16.34 -0.33
N PRO A 58 13.37 16.65 0.75
CA PRO A 58 12.78 16.71 2.08
C PRO A 58 11.71 17.81 2.17
N CYS A 59 10.58 17.51 2.76
CA CYS A 59 9.50 18.42 3.06
C CYS A 59 9.09 18.22 4.52
N ASP A 60 9.39 19.19 5.37
CA ASP A 60 9.14 19.12 6.81
C ASP A 60 7.90 19.96 7.15
N ARG A 61 6.96 19.33 7.85
CA ARG A 61 5.71 19.96 8.30
C ARG A 61 5.93 21.21 9.16
N ALA A 62 7.02 21.27 9.93
CA ALA A 62 7.29 22.41 10.80
C ALA A 62 7.76 23.64 10.02
N THR A 63 8.50 23.45 8.92
CA THR A 63 9.09 24.53 8.11
C THR A 63 8.29 24.86 6.86
N ALA A 64 7.52 23.90 6.33
CA ALA A 64 6.73 24.06 5.11
C ALA A 64 5.36 23.37 5.25
N PRO A 65 4.50 23.81 6.21
CA PRO A 65 3.24 23.11 6.54
C PRO A 65 2.27 23.00 5.37
N ASP A 66 2.12 24.05 4.57
CA ASP A 66 1.18 24.07 3.44
C ASP A 66 1.66 23.15 2.30
N GLU A 67 2.96 23.14 2.04
CA GLU A 67 3.57 22.25 1.05
C GLU A 67 3.46 20.79 1.49
N TRP A 68 3.77 20.53 2.76
CA TRP A 68 3.65 19.19 3.35
C TRP A 68 2.20 18.67 3.26
N LEU A 69 1.24 19.51 3.62
CA LEU A 69 -0.19 19.15 3.58
C LEU A 69 -0.66 18.93 2.14
N SER A 70 -0.24 19.79 1.20
CA SER A 70 -0.53 19.62 -0.22
C SER A 70 0.05 18.31 -0.77
N ALA A 71 1.28 17.96 -0.40
CA ALA A 71 1.89 16.68 -0.77
C ALA A 71 1.13 15.49 -0.17
N ALA A 72 0.67 15.61 1.08
CA ALA A 72 -0.13 14.57 1.75
C ALA A 72 -1.40 14.20 0.98
N TYR A 73 -2.00 15.13 0.27
CA TYR A 73 -3.24 14.96 -0.50
C TYR A 73 -3.01 14.97 -2.02
N SER A 74 -1.78 14.74 -2.49
CA SER A 74 -1.52 14.48 -3.90
C SER A 74 -1.69 12.99 -4.24
N ASP A 75 -2.05 12.68 -5.48
CA ASP A 75 -2.03 11.30 -5.97
C ASP A 75 -0.60 10.90 -6.39
N ALA A 76 0.29 10.89 -5.41
CA ALA A 76 1.70 10.56 -5.57
C ALA A 76 2.22 9.71 -4.39
N PRO A 77 3.25 8.87 -4.64
CA PRO A 77 3.94 8.18 -3.57
C PRO A 77 4.81 9.17 -2.77
N LEU A 78 4.85 8.99 -1.46
CA LEU A 78 5.64 9.82 -0.55
C LEU A 78 6.58 8.91 0.23
N VAL A 79 7.90 9.08 0.08
CA VAL A 79 8.85 8.37 0.92
C VAL A 79 8.71 8.88 2.36
N THR A 80 8.64 7.95 3.31
CA THR A 80 8.43 8.22 4.74
C THR A 80 9.61 7.79 5.61
N GLN A 81 10.53 7.00 5.05
CA GLN A 81 11.72 6.53 5.76
C GLN A 81 12.87 6.32 4.78
N PHE A 82 14.07 6.72 5.21
CA PHE A 82 15.34 6.35 4.59
C PHE A 82 16.20 5.59 5.59
N THR A 83 16.93 4.58 5.11
CA THR A 83 17.98 3.88 5.84
C THR A 83 19.20 3.79 4.96
N ASP A 84 20.35 4.26 5.44
CA ASP A 84 21.62 4.28 4.69
C ASP A 84 21.50 4.94 3.31
N GLY A 85 20.72 6.03 3.22
CA GLY A 85 20.49 6.78 1.99
C GLY A 85 19.53 6.13 0.99
N LEU A 86 18.96 4.97 1.31
CA LEU A 86 17.97 4.28 0.48
C LEU A 86 16.56 4.45 1.05
N PRO A 87 15.52 4.68 0.21
CA PRO A 87 14.15 4.69 0.68
C PRO A 87 13.75 3.29 1.16
N THR A 88 13.25 3.21 2.38
CA THR A 88 12.86 1.94 3.03
C THR A 88 11.39 1.87 3.41
N SER A 89 10.67 2.99 3.37
CA SER A 89 9.21 3.02 3.51
C SER A 89 8.63 4.19 2.72
N SER A 90 7.41 4.00 2.21
CA SER A 90 6.63 5.06 1.57
C SER A 90 5.14 4.90 1.84
N ALA A 91 4.42 6.03 1.87
CA ALA A 91 2.99 6.04 1.68
C ALA A 91 2.70 5.95 0.18
N SER A 92 2.16 4.84 -0.26
CA SER A 92 1.91 4.55 -1.68
C SER A 92 0.94 5.57 -2.32
N MET A 93 1.00 5.69 -3.64
CA MET A 93 0.11 6.50 -4.46
C MET A 93 -1.34 6.03 -4.29
N PRO A 94 -2.27 6.91 -3.89
CA PRO A 94 -3.65 6.52 -3.58
C PRO A 94 -4.38 5.81 -4.71
N SER A 95 -4.28 6.28 -5.95
CA SER A 95 -4.92 5.63 -7.12
C SER A 95 -4.41 4.20 -7.32
N VAL A 96 -3.12 3.96 -7.13
CA VAL A 96 -2.53 2.61 -7.25
C VAL A 96 -3.03 1.71 -6.13
N VAL A 97 -3.09 2.20 -4.88
CA VAL A 97 -3.65 1.46 -3.74
C VAL A 97 -5.10 1.06 -4.03
N LEU A 98 -5.96 2.03 -4.36
CA LEU A 98 -7.38 1.76 -4.61
C LEU A 98 -7.59 0.82 -5.80
N ARG A 99 -6.74 0.90 -6.83
CA ARG A 99 -6.76 -0.04 -7.94
C ARG A 99 -6.42 -1.46 -7.50
N MET A 100 -5.44 -1.64 -6.60
CA MET A 100 -5.14 -2.96 -6.02
C MET A 100 -6.30 -3.48 -5.18
N LEU A 101 -6.96 -2.62 -4.39
CA LEU A 101 -8.16 -2.98 -3.63
C LEU A 101 -9.34 -3.36 -4.55
N ALA A 102 -9.51 -2.67 -5.69
CA ALA A 102 -10.48 -3.05 -6.71
C ALA A 102 -10.16 -4.41 -7.35
N LEU A 103 -8.89 -4.69 -7.65
CA LEU A 103 -8.44 -5.99 -8.14
C LEU A 103 -8.65 -7.11 -7.10
N ALA A 104 -8.60 -6.79 -5.81
CA ALA A 104 -8.98 -7.69 -4.74
C ALA A 104 -10.50 -7.85 -4.58
N GLY A 105 -11.32 -7.13 -5.36
CA GLY A 105 -12.78 -7.18 -5.35
C GLY A 105 -13.43 -6.44 -4.17
N LEU A 106 -12.68 -5.56 -3.47
CA LEU A 106 -13.14 -4.84 -2.29
C LEU A 106 -14.03 -3.63 -2.61
N ASP A 107 -14.17 -3.29 -3.87
CA ASP A 107 -15.12 -2.28 -4.37
C ASP A 107 -16.57 -2.76 -4.42
N ARG A 108 -16.78 -4.09 -4.47
CA ARG A 108 -18.08 -4.73 -4.78
C ARG A 108 -18.65 -5.56 -3.64
N LYS A 109 -17.81 -6.03 -2.72
CA LYS A 109 -18.21 -6.98 -1.68
C LYS A 109 -17.79 -6.46 -0.30
N PRO A 110 -18.67 -5.74 0.41
CA PRO A 110 -18.38 -5.22 1.74
C PRO A 110 -18.21 -6.31 2.81
N ASP A 111 -18.82 -7.49 2.61
CA ASP A 111 -18.70 -8.63 3.52
C ASP A 111 -17.55 -9.57 3.07
N THR A 112 -16.37 -9.03 2.92
CA THR A 112 -15.17 -9.81 2.69
C THR A 112 -14.76 -10.49 3.99
N GLY A 113 -14.37 -11.76 3.88
CA GLY A 113 -13.79 -12.51 5.00
C GLY A 113 -12.47 -11.89 5.48
N ARG A 114 -11.60 -12.69 6.07
CA ARG A 114 -10.34 -12.19 6.62
C ARG A 114 -9.40 -11.68 5.52
N VAL A 115 -8.81 -10.51 5.78
CA VAL A 115 -7.85 -9.86 4.90
C VAL A 115 -6.49 -9.79 5.59
N LEU A 116 -5.45 -10.24 4.90
CA LEU A 116 -4.06 -10.07 5.30
C LEU A 116 -3.40 -9.00 4.43
N GLU A 117 -3.00 -7.92 5.06
CA GLU A 117 -2.10 -6.95 4.46
C GLU A 117 -0.65 -7.25 4.82
N LEU A 118 0.24 -7.17 3.85
CA LEU A 118 1.67 -7.38 3.99
C LEU A 118 2.41 -6.09 3.64
N GLY A 119 3.08 -5.50 4.64
CA GLY A 119 3.73 -4.20 4.55
C GLY A 119 2.81 -3.07 5.04
N ALA A 120 2.58 -2.97 6.35
CA ALA A 120 1.74 -1.92 6.93
C ALA A 120 2.26 -0.50 6.65
N GLY A 121 3.59 -0.33 6.61
CA GLY A 121 4.20 0.99 6.51
C GLY A 121 3.69 1.92 7.61
N THR A 122 3.09 3.04 7.23
CA THR A 122 2.49 4.00 8.17
C THR A 122 1.05 3.65 8.61
N GLY A 123 0.43 2.61 8.03
CA GLY A 123 -0.91 2.13 8.36
C GLY A 123 -2.05 2.71 7.53
N PHE A 124 -1.78 3.55 6.52
CA PHE A 124 -2.83 4.17 5.71
C PHE A 124 -3.68 3.15 4.95
N ASN A 125 -3.04 2.18 4.26
CA ASN A 125 -3.79 1.16 3.54
C ASN A 125 -4.56 0.23 4.48
N ALA A 126 -3.98 -0.12 5.65
CA ALA A 126 -4.70 -0.85 6.70
C ALA A 126 -5.98 -0.13 7.15
N ALA A 127 -5.93 1.21 7.30
CA ALA A 127 -7.12 2.00 7.65
C ALA A 127 -8.18 1.98 6.54
N LEU A 128 -7.78 2.03 5.27
CA LEU A 128 -8.72 1.87 4.14
C LEU A 128 -9.36 0.48 4.16
N LEU A 129 -8.58 -0.57 4.42
CA LEU A 129 -9.09 -1.94 4.57
C LEU A 129 -10.08 -2.05 5.74
N CYS A 130 -9.80 -1.40 6.87
CA CYS A 130 -10.73 -1.36 8.00
C CYS A 130 -12.06 -0.69 7.64
N GLN A 131 -12.03 0.40 6.87
CA GLN A 131 -13.25 1.06 6.37
C GLN A 131 -14.06 0.18 5.41
N LEU A 132 -13.38 -0.66 4.63
CA LEU A 132 -14.02 -1.52 3.62
C LEU A 132 -14.49 -2.85 4.19
N CYS A 133 -13.77 -3.43 5.15
CA CYS A 133 -13.97 -4.81 5.62
C CYS A 133 -14.30 -4.91 7.12
N GLY A 134 -14.15 -3.80 7.87
CA GLY A 134 -14.21 -3.81 9.33
C GLY A 134 -12.89 -4.24 10.01
N ASP A 135 -12.61 -3.69 11.17
CA ASP A 135 -11.35 -3.86 11.90
C ASP A 135 -11.01 -5.33 12.20
N GLN A 136 -12.02 -6.11 12.58
CA GLN A 136 -11.85 -7.51 12.98
C GLN A 136 -11.48 -8.43 11.81
N ALA A 137 -11.75 -8.01 10.59
CA ALA A 137 -11.38 -8.76 9.38
C ALA A 137 -9.91 -8.53 8.99
N VAL A 138 -9.29 -7.43 9.43
CA VAL A 138 -7.99 -6.98 8.94
C VAL A 138 -6.85 -7.39 9.88
N THR A 139 -5.86 -8.06 9.30
CA THR A 139 -4.54 -8.26 9.91
C THR A 139 -3.50 -7.60 9.01
N THR A 140 -2.61 -6.80 9.58
CA THR A 140 -1.50 -6.17 8.86
C THR A 140 -0.16 -6.57 9.47
N VAL A 141 0.81 -6.90 8.61
CA VAL A 141 2.15 -7.36 9.00
C VAL A 141 3.19 -6.32 8.59
N GLU A 142 4.07 -5.95 9.51
CA GLU A 142 5.19 -5.03 9.25
C GLU A 142 6.50 -5.60 9.83
N LEU A 143 7.54 -5.55 9.01
CA LEU A 143 8.87 -6.04 9.37
C LEU A 143 9.59 -5.11 10.36
N ASP A 144 9.50 -3.81 10.11
CA ASP A 144 10.17 -2.79 10.90
C ASP A 144 9.38 -2.54 12.19
N PRO A 145 9.98 -2.76 13.38
CA PRO A 145 9.29 -2.60 14.66
C PRO A 145 8.84 -1.16 14.93
N THR A 146 9.58 -0.18 14.41
CA THR A 146 9.23 1.24 14.57
C THR A 146 8.02 1.58 13.73
N LEU A 147 8.00 1.16 12.47
CA LEU A 147 6.85 1.35 11.58
C LEU A 147 5.61 0.57 12.07
N ALA A 148 5.77 -0.65 12.58
CA ALA A 148 4.66 -1.41 13.15
C ALA A 148 4.00 -0.66 14.32
N ALA A 149 4.82 -0.13 15.24
CA ALA A 149 4.33 0.66 16.36
C ALA A 149 3.72 2.00 15.93
N GLU A 150 4.25 2.61 14.87
CA GLU A 150 3.71 3.84 14.29
C GLU A 150 2.36 3.58 13.62
N ALA A 151 2.26 2.54 12.79
CA ALA A 151 1.00 2.11 12.17
C ALA A 151 -0.09 1.87 13.22
N GLU A 152 0.23 1.16 14.30
CA GLU A 152 -0.73 0.91 15.39
C GLU A 152 -1.19 2.22 16.05
N ARG A 153 -0.29 3.18 16.30
CA ARG A 153 -0.66 4.49 16.86
C ARG A 153 -1.54 5.28 15.90
N ASN A 154 -1.18 5.34 14.61
CA ASN A 154 -1.91 6.08 13.59
C ASN A 154 -3.32 5.51 13.40
N LEU A 155 -3.46 4.19 13.33
CA LEU A 155 -4.74 3.49 13.24
C LEU A 155 -5.64 3.82 14.46
N LYS A 156 -5.11 3.72 15.68
CA LYS A 156 -5.84 4.06 16.89
C LYS A 156 -6.27 5.52 16.92
N ALA A 157 -5.45 6.43 16.42
CA ALA A 157 -5.76 7.85 16.37
C ALA A 157 -6.96 8.20 15.47
N VAL A 158 -7.27 7.35 14.49
CA VAL A 158 -8.44 7.49 13.60
C VAL A 158 -9.57 6.50 13.96
N GLY A 159 -9.48 5.85 15.11
CA GLY A 159 -10.54 4.98 15.62
C GLY A 159 -10.53 3.54 15.10
N HIS A 160 -9.44 3.10 14.45
CA HIS A 160 -9.29 1.73 13.96
C HIS A 160 -8.38 0.88 14.85
N THR A 161 -8.74 -0.40 15.00
CA THR A 161 -8.01 -1.37 15.83
C THR A 161 -7.87 -2.74 15.15
N PRO A 162 -7.35 -2.80 13.91
CA PRO A 162 -7.04 -4.08 13.28
C PRO A 162 -5.93 -4.78 14.05
N LYS A 163 -5.65 -6.02 13.70
CA LYS A 163 -4.50 -6.72 14.23
C LYS A 163 -3.23 -6.26 13.51
N VAL A 164 -2.38 -5.52 14.22
CA VAL A 164 -1.03 -5.17 13.73
C VAL A 164 -0.03 -6.19 14.25
N VAL A 165 0.75 -6.80 13.36
CA VAL A 165 1.73 -7.84 13.66
C VAL A 165 3.11 -7.38 13.23
N ARG A 166 4.07 -7.43 14.15
CA ARG A 166 5.48 -7.34 13.79
C ARG A 166 5.96 -8.69 13.29
N GLY A 167 6.38 -8.76 12.02
CA GLY A 167 6.80 -10.02 11.42
C GLY A 167 7.36 -9.88 10.01
N ASP A 168 7.95 -10.97 9.52
CA ASP A 168 8.40 -11.07 8.15
C ASP A 168 7.23 -11.42 7.24
N ALA A 169 6.91 -10.54 6.31
CA ALA A 169 5.83 -10.72 5.35
C ALA A 169 5.96 -12.00 4.51
N ARG A 170 7.18 -12.54 4.31
CA ARG A 170 7.40 -13.83 3.63
C ARG A 170 6.67 -14.98 4.31
N ALA A 171 6.59 -14.94 5.63
CA ALA A 171 5.89 -15.96 6.42
C ALA A 171 4.36 -15.74 6.49
N GLY A 172 3.85 -14.61 6.01
CA GLY A 172 2.47 -14.22 6.24
C GLY A 172 2.13 -14.12 7.71
N TRP A 173 0.90 -14.55 8.09
CA TRP A 173 0.48 -14.67 9.48
C TRP A 173 -0.47 -15.85 9.69
N SER A 174 0.08 -17.03 9.92
CA SER A 174 -0.67 -18.30 9.99
C SER A 174 -1.71 -18.34 11.10
N ALA A 175 -1.50 -17.63 12.22
CA ALA A 175 -2.45 -17.60 13.33
C ALA A 175 -3.78 -16.89 13.01
N GLY A 176 -3.86 -16.16 11.90
CA GLY A 176 -5.08 -15.53 11.40
C GLY A 176 -5.68 -16.24 10.19
N ALA A 177 -5.00 -17.25 9.63
CA ALA A 177 -5.46 -17.99 8.46
C ALA A 177 -6.73 -18.83 8.72
N PRO A 178 -7.49 -19.20 7.68
CA PRO A 178 -7.30 -18.81 6.29
C PRO A 178 -7.78 -17.38 6.00
N TYR A 179 -7.19 -16.76 4.96
CA TYR A 179 -7.57 -15.43 4.48
C TYR A 179 -8.31 -15.51 3.15
N GLU A 180 -9.35 -14.72 2.98
CA GLU A 180 -10.02 -14.56 1.70
C GLU A 180 -9.21 -13.67 0.76
N ARG A 181 -8.45 -12.72 1.32
CA ARG A 181 -7.59 -11.78 0.56
C ARG A 181 -6.23 -11.66 1.21
N VAL A 182 -5.18 -11.73 0.40
CA VAL A 182 -3.81 -11.37 0.78
C VAL A 182 -3.35 -10.24 -0.15
N ILE A 183 -2.94 -9.12 0.41
CA ILE A 183 -2.57 -7.91 -0.35
C ILE A 183 -1.20 -7.45 0.12
N ALA A 184 -0.22 -7.41 -0.79
CA ALA A 184 1.11 -6.90 -0.47
C ALA A 184 1.29 -5.46 -0.99
N SER A 185 1.92 -4.60 -0.19
CA SER A 185 2.24 -3.20 -0.52
C SER A 185 3.70 -2.98 -0.93
N PHE A 186 4.36 -4.05 -1.33
CA PHE A 186 5.72 -4.09 -1.90
C PHE A 186 5.76 -5.08 -3.05
N SER A 187 6.78 -4.99 -3.91
CA SER A 187 6.89 -5.90 -5.06
C SER A 187 7.66 -7.17 -4.71
N VAL A 188 7.27 -8.26 -5.37
CA VAL A 188 7.92 -9.56 -5.28
C VAL A 188 8.32 -10.06 -6.67
N ASP A 189 9.32 -10.93 -6.75
CA ASP A 189 9.71 -11.70 -7.94
C ASP A 189 9.24 -13.16 -7.88
N ARG A 190 8.73 -13.55 -6.70
CA ARG A 190 8.15 -14.85 -6.41
C ARG A 190 7.08 -14.72 -5.32
N VAL A 191 5.94 -15.36 -5.49
CA VAL A 191 4.93 -15.47 -4.42
C VAL A 191 5.42 -16.48 -3.39
N PRO A 192 5.59 -16.10 -2.10
CA PRO A 192 5.95 -17.03 -1.04
C PRO A 192 4.89 -18.13 -0.86
N SER A 193 5.33 -19.39 -0.65
CA SER A 193 4.40 -20.51 -0.43
C SER A 193 3.44 -20.29 0.74
N ALA A 194 3.93 -19.65 1.80
CA ALA A 194 3.11 -19.32 2.98
C ALA A 194 1.88 -18.46 2.64
N TRP A 195 1.94 -17.62 1.60
CA TRP A 195 0.77 -16.84 1.19
C TRP A 195 -0.28 -17.73 0.53
N LEU A 196 0.14 -18.72 -0.29
CA LEU A 196 -0.77 -19.70 -0.89
C LEU A 196 -1.42 -20.58 0.17
N GLU A 197 -0.61 -21.11 1.09
CA GLU A 197 -1.04 -21.99 2.18
C GLU A 197 -2.02 -21.31 3.16
N GLN A 198 -1.87 -19.98 3.32
CA GLN A 198 -2.71 -19.19 4.24
C GLN A 198 -3.92 -18.55 3.56
N THR A 199 -4.03 -18.65 2.24
CA THR A 199 -5.19 -18.15 1.48
C THR A 199 -6.17 -19.29 1.25
N GLU A 200 -7.47 -19.06 1.49
CA GLU A 200 -8.49 -20.09 1.27
C GLU A 200 -8.64 -20.42 -0.22
N PRO A 201 -9.08 -21.64 -0.57
CA PRO A 201 -9.35 -21.98 -1.97
C PRO A 201 -10.35 -21.01 -2.61
N GLY A 202 -9.99 -20.44 -3.76
CA GLY A 202 -10.75 -19.36 -4.41
C GLY A 202 -10.47 -17.96 -3.86
N GLY A 203 -9.65 -17.83 -2.82
CA GLY A 203 -9.19 -16.56 -2.31
C GLY A 203 -8.20 -15.87 -3.27
N LEU A 204 -7.97 -14.58 -3.09
CA LEU A 204 -7.13 -13.77 -3.97
C LEU A 204 -5.86 -13.30 -3.27
N ILE A 205 -4.74 -13.41 -3.99
CA ILE A 205 -3.47 -12.75 -3.64
C ILE A 205 -3.24 -11.64 -4.65
N VAL A 206 -3.14 -10.40 -4.16
CA VAL A 206 -2.85 -9.21 -4.98
C VAL A 206 -1.52 -8.64 -4.56
N THR A 207 -0.55 -8.63 -5.46
CA THR A 207 0.80 -8.16 -5.16
C THR A 207 1.43 -7.44 -6.34
N PRO A 208 2.13 -6.32 -6.12
CA PRO A 208 3.03 -5.79 -7.12
C PRO A 208 4.10 -6.82 -7.46
N TRP A 209 4.46 -6.85 -8.73
CA TRP A 209 5.44 -7.79 -9.28
C TRP A 209 6.58 -7.04 -9.95
N HIS A 210 7.79 -7.49 -9.75
CA HIS A 210 8.93 -7.08 -10.55
C HIS A 210 9.60 -8.31 -11.16
N SER A 211 9.95 -8.20 -12.44
CA SER A 211 10.66 -9.28 -13.12
C SER A 211 12.16 -9.04 -13.04
N ALA A 212 12.88 -10.00 -12.48
CA ALA A 212 14.34 -10.00 -12.48
C ALA A 212 14.95 -10.14 -13.90
N TRP A 213 14.14 -10.62 -14.88
CA TRP A 213 14.62 -10.98 -16.22
C TRP A 213 14.45 -9.86 -17.25
N CYS A 214 13.41 -9.02 -17.14
CA CYS A 214 13.08 -8.07 -18.19
C CYS A 214 12.83 -6.65 -17.69
N GLY A 215 13.09 -6.35 -16.41
CA GLY A 215 12.83 -5.03 -15.82
C GLY A 215 11.33 -4.65 -15.84
N GLY A 216 10.45 -5.62 -16.09
CA GLY A 216 9.01 -5.41 -16.15
C GLY A 216 8.39 -5.30 -14.76
N TYR A 217 7.41 -4.42 -14.62
CA TYR A 217 6.61 -4.23 -13.42
C TYR A 217 5.14 -4.45 -13.74
N GLY A 218 4.37 -4.95 -12.78
CA GLY A 218 2.93 -5.15 -12.91
C GLY A 218 2.28 -5.40 -11.57
N THR A 219 0.98 -5.65 -11.57
CA THR A 219 0.24 -6.18 -10.43
C THR A 219 -0.21 -7.58 -10.76
N LEU A 220 0.24 -8.57 -10.00
CA LEU A 220 -0.24 -9.95 -10.09
C LEU A 220 -1.51 -10.08 -9.25
N VAL A 221 -2.56 -10.62 -9.87
CA VAL A 221 -3.74 -11.14 -9.18
C VAL A 221 -3.77 -12.64 -9.37
N LEU A 222 -3.67 -13.38 -8.28
CA LEU A 222 -3.60 -14.83 -8.26
C LEU A 222 -4.77 -15.36 -7.45
N THR A 223 -5.53 -16.30 -8.02
CA THR A 223 -6.59 -17.04 -7.34
C THR A 223 -6.02 -18.38 -6.88
N THR A 224 -6.15 -18.69 -5.61
CA THR A 224 -5.71 -19.97 -5.06
C THR A 224 -6.60 -21.11 -5.49
N THR A 225 -6.01 -22.27 -5.72
CA THR A 225 -6.71 -23.49 -6.16
C THR A 225 -6.78 -24.52 -5.03
N PRO A 226 -7.76 -25.46 -5.05
CA PRO A 226 -7.93 -26.45 -3.99
C PRO A 226 -6.74 -27.40 -3.78
N ASP A 227 -5.87 -27.54 -4.77
CA ASP A 227 -4.64 -28.33 -4.72
C ASP A 227 -3.44 -27.59 -4.09
N GLY A 228 -3.67 -26.39 -3.56
CA GLY A 228 -2.63 -25.55 -2.94
C GLY A 228 -1.79 -24.75 -3.93
N GLY A 229 -2.12 -24.78 -5.22
CA GLY A 229 -1.56 -23.94 -6.26
C GLY A 229 -2.26 -22.59 -6.39
N GLY A 230 -2.02 -21.92 -7.51
CA GLY A 230 -2.72 -20.70 -7.86
C GLY A 230 -2.59 -20.38 -9.34
N GLU A 231 -3.65 -19.79 -9.89
CA GLU A 231 -3.72 -19.29 -11.26
C GLU A 231 -3.92 -17.80 -11.25
N GLY A 232 -3.18 -17.07 -12.08
CA GLY A 232 -3.23 -15.62 -12.02
C GLY A 232 -2.97 -14.92 -13.33
N ARG A 233 -3.19 -13.59 -13.28
CA ARG A 233 -2.94 -12.70 -14.41
C ARG A 233 -2.21 -11.46 -13.95
N PHE A 234 -1.38 -10.92 -14.83
CA PHE A 234 -0.78 -9.62 -14.64
C PHE A 234 -1.72 -8.53 -15.15
N HIS A 235 -1.87 -7.52 -14.32
CA HIS A 235 -2.60 -6.30 -14.61
C HIS A 235 -1.60 -5.14 -14.74
N SER A 236 -2.10 -3.97 -15.07
CA SER A 236 -1.36 -2.74 -15.31
C SER A 236 -0.17 -2.50 -14.39
N PHE A 237 0.71 -1.67 -14.91
CA PHE A 237 1.95 -1.22 -14.29
C PHE A 237 1.72 -0.69 -12.86
N ALA A 238 2.48 -1.24 -11.91
CA ALA A 238 2.61 -0.70 -10.57
C ALA A 238 4.06 -0.90 -10.13
N SER A 239 4.78 0.20 -9.88
CA SER A 239 6.14 0.15 -9.36
C SER A 239 6.11 0.36 -7.87
N PHE A 240 6.59 -0.63 -7.13
CA PHE A 240 6.74 -0.60 -5.68
C PHE A 240 8.16 -0.94 -5.27
N MET A 241 8.55 -0.54 -4.08
CA MET A 241 9.79 -1.02 -3.48
C MET A 241 9.77 -2.54 -3.39
N PRO A 242 10.90 -3.22 -3.63
CA PRO A 242 10.98 -4.68 -3.47
C PRO A 242 10.82 -5.09 -2.01
N MET A 243 10.33 -6.30 -1.79
CA MET A 243 10.27 -6.91 -0.46
C MET A 243 11.66 -6.90 0.19
N ARG A 244 11.78 -6.41 1.41
CA ARG A 244 13.06 -6.36 2.13
C ARG A 244 13.63 -7.77 2.31
N GLY A 245 14.95 -7.91 2.12
CA GLY A 245 15.64 -9.19 2.21
C GLY A 245 15.47 -10.10 1.00
N SER A 246 14.83 -9.65 -0.07
CA SER A 246 15.02 -10.24 -1.39
C SER A 246 16.45 -9.97 -1.86
N ALA A 247 17.11 -10.95 -2.47
CA ALA A 247 18.41 -10.72 -3.06
C ALA A 247 18.29 -9.57 -4.09
N PRO A 248 19.26 -8.64 -4.19
CA PRO A 248 19.24 -7.64 -5.24
C PRO A 248 19.16 -8.37 -6.58
N SER A 249 18.18 -7.99 -7.41
CA SER A 249 18.18 -8.41 -8.80
C SER A 249 19.52 -7.99 -9.39
N THR A 250 20.36 -8.94 -9.71
CA THR A 250 21.53 -8.69 -10.55
C THR A 250 20.99 -8.34 -11.94
N ALA A 251 20.70 -7.04 -12.14
CA ALA A 251 20.63 -6.51 -13.48
C ALA A 251 21.96 -6.90 -14.13
N ALA A 252 21.89 -7.79 -15.10
CA ALA A 252 23.04 -8.12 -15.92
C ALA A 252 23.55 -6.80 -16.48
N ASP A 253 24.75 -6.44 -16.05
CA ASP A 253 25.57 -5.41 -16.67
C ASP A 253 25.74 -5.87 -18.13
N SER A 254 24.88 -5.35 -19.00
CA SER A 254 25.05 -5.53 -20.44
C SER A 254 26.21 -4.62 -20.85
N GLY A 255 27.40 -5.10 -20.51
CA GLY A 255 28.65 -4.55 -21.01
C GLY A 255 28.59 -4.49 -22.53
N ASP A 256 28.71 -3.29 -23.00
CA ASP A 256 29.06 -2.89 -24.33
C ASP A 256 30.15 -3.81 -24.94
N LYS A 257 29.88 -4.34 -26.10
CA LYS A 257 30.86 -4.49 -27.18
C LYS A 257 30.15 -4.28 -28.52
#